data_320fadc997fdf5c40da2be0344c6ecaf
#
_entry.id   320fadc997fdf5c40da2be0344c6ecaf
#
_cell.length_a   1.000
_cell.length_b   1.000
_cell.length_c   1.000
_cell.angle_alpha   90.00
_cell.angle_beta   90.00
_cell.angle_gamma   90.00
#
_symmetry.space_group_name_H-M   'P 1'
#
loop_
_entity.id
_entity.type
_entity.pdbx_description
1 polymer ?
#
loop_
_entity_poly.entity_id
_entity_poly.type
_entity_poly.pdbx_seq_one_letter_code
_entity_poly.pdbx_strand_id
1 'polypeptide(L)'
;TQALIQDVQAISSQLNKIGDTLAGAADQGEDDNNLFEDVSDSDTDGDTEGKVFNCMNLGEVNADINAGGITGAMARENDLDPEDDTKTSGSSSLNVTYKTRIVVRDCINKGAVNVKKKGGGGIVGSMDMGSVLQSYNFGNLESDDADYVGGIAGQSKSIIRRSAAKCRLSGDNYVGGIAGSGFTITGSRS
;
A
#
# COMPACT_ATOMS: atom_id res chain seq x y z
N THR A 1 -10.62 -40.26 -23.81
CA THR A 1 -9.56 -39.79 -22.85
C THR A 1 -8.61 -38.75 -23.47
N GLN A 2 -8.14 -38.95 -24.70
CA GLN A 2 -7.25 -37.96 -25.35
C GLN A 2 -7.94 -36.61 -25.64
N ALA A 3 -9.19 -36.63 -26.11
CA ALA A 3 -9.97 -35.41 -26.35
C ALA A 3 -10.17 -34.58 -25.07
N LEU A 4 -10.49 -35.24 -23.95
CA LEU A 4 -10.66 -34.55 -22.67
C LEU A 4 -9.38 -33.87 -22.19
N ILE A 5 -8.23 -34.52 -22.40
CA ILE A 5 -6.92 -33.91 -22.04
C ILE A 5 -6.63 -32.71 -22.92
N GLN A 6 -6.94 -32.76 -24.22
CA GLN A 6 -6.78 -31.63 -25.13
C GLN A 6 -7.70 -30.47 -24.77
N ASP A 7 -8.94 -30.74 -24.38
CA ASP A 7 -9.91 -29.73 -23.95
C ASP A 7 -9.47 -29.08 -22.66
N VAL A 8 -8.98 -29.80 -21.66
CA VAL A 8 -8.43 -29.28 -20.42
C VAL A 8 -7.18 -28.40 -20.68
N GLN A 9 -6.28 -28.83 -21.57
CA GLN A 9 -5.11 -28.06 -21.95
C GLN A 9 -5.49 -26.77 -22.68
N ALA A 10 -6.53 -26.81 -23.53
CA ALA A 10 -7.04 -25.64 -24.22
C ALA A 10 -7.67 -24.61 -23.23
N ILE A 11 -8.43 -25.10 -22.26
CA ILE A 11 -9.01 -24.29 -21.19
C ILE A 11 -7.90 -23.65 -20.32
N SER A 12 -6.91 -24.44 -19.90
CA SER A 12 -5.77 -23.92 -19.13
C SER A 12 -4.98 -22.85 -19.91
N SER A 13 -4.78 -23.05 -21.21
CA SER A 13 -4.11 -22.08 -22.07
C SER A 13 -4.91 -20.78 -22.23
N GLN A 14 -6.24 -20.86 -22.26
CA GLN A 14 -7.10 -19.68 -22.32
C GLN A 14 -7.14 -18.94 -20.99
N LEU A 15 -7.18 -19.66 -19.87
CA LEU A 15 -7.09 -19.07 -18.53
C LEU A 15 -5.76 -18.32 -18.32
N ASN A 16 -4.64 -18.90 -18.74
CA ASN A 16 -3.35 -18.23 -18.70
C ASN A 16 -3.33 -16.95 -19.56
N LYS A 17 -3.93 -17.00 -20.76
CA LYS A 17 -4.06 -15.79 -21.60
C LYS A 17 -4.93 -14.70 -20.97
N ILE A 18 -5.99 -15.08 -20.27
CA ILE A 18 -6.82 -14.15 -19.52
C ILE A 18 -6.00 -13.55 -18.37
N GLY A 19 -5.26 -14.38 -17.64
CA GLY A 19 -4.34 -13.92 -16.58
C GLY A 19 -3.29 -12.93 -17.11
N ASP A 20 -2.62 -13.27 -18.21
CA ASP A 20 -1.63 -12.40 -18.88
C ASP A 20 -2.25 -11.08 -19.37
N THR A 21 -3.49 -11.13 -19.87
CA THR A 21 -4.21 -9.92 -20.32
C THR A 21 -4.59 -9.04 -19.13
N LEU A 22 -5.03 -9.63 -18.03
CA LEU A 22 -5.35 -8.91 -16.79
C LEU A 22 -4.08 -8.32 -16.16
N ALA A 23 -2.99 -9.08 -16.09
CA ALA A 23 -1.71 -8.59 -15.62
C ALA A 23 -1.15 -7.47 -16.50
N GLY A 24 -1.27 -7.59 -17.83
CA GLY A 24 -0.88 -6.55 -18.77
C GLY A 24 -1.77 -5.29 -18.70
N ALA A 25 -3.04 -5.44 -18.38
CA ALA A 25 -3.94 -4.31 -18.12
C ALA A 25 -3.60 -3.60 -16.80
N ALA A 26 -3.17 -4.34 -15.79
CA ALA A 26 -2.71 -3.78 -14.51
C ALA A 26 -1.38 -3.01 -14.63
N ASP A 27 -0.52 -3.38 -15.57
CA ASP A 27 0.80 -2.75 -15.82
C ASP A 27 0.71 -1.52 -16.74
N GLN A 28 -0.37 -1.35 -17.50
CA GLN A 28 -0.61 -0.16 -18.33
C GLN A 28 -1.20 0.98 -17.47
N GLY A 29 -0.36 1.52 -16.61
CA GLY A 29 -0.61 2.56 -15.62
C GLY A 29 -1.52 3.71 -16.01
N GLU A 30 -2.09 4.29 -15.00
CA GLU A 30 -2.76 5.59 -14.84
C GLU A 30 -4.20 5.76 -15.36
N ASP A 31 -4.75 4.94 -16.26
CA ASP A 31 -6.12 5.14 -16.77
C ASP A 31 -7.11 3.97 -16.55
N ASP A 32 -6.71 2.85 -15.94
CA ASP A 32 -7.61 1.72 -15.69
C ASP A 32 -8.27 1.77 -14.30
N ASN A 33 -8.98 2.87 -14.04
CA ASN A 33 -9.73 3.08 -12.80
C ASN A 33 -10.96 2.18 -12.63
N ASN A 34 -11.24 1.28 -13.55
CA ASN A 34 -12.45 0.47 -13.51
C ASN A 34 -12.27 -0.96 -12.99
N LEU A 35 -11.05 -1.46 -12.90
CA LEU A 35 -10.79 -2.83 -12.47
C LEU A 35 -10.65 -2.96 -10.95
N PHE A 36 -10.08 -1.95 -10.30
CA PHE A 36 -9.81 -1.94 -8.87
C PHE A 36 -10.48 -0.75 -8.19
N GLU A 37 -11.28 -1.02 -7.17
CA GLU A 37 -11.87 -0.02 -6.29
C GLU A 37 -11.15 -0.03 -4.94
N ASP A 38 -10.45 1.05 -4.61
CA ASP A 38 -9.85 1.21 -3.28
C ASP A 38 -10.93 1.60 -2.26
N VAL A 39 -11.28 0.66 -1.40
CA VAL A 39 -12.28 0.85 -0.35
C VAL A 39 -11.67 1.13 1.03
N SER A 40 -10.38 1.48 1.08
CA SER A 40 -9.64 1.69 2.33
C SER A 40 -10.14 2.87 3.15
N ASP A 41 -10.76 3.87 2.54
CA ASP A 41 -11.31 5.04 3.23
C ASP A 41 -12.64 4.76 3.95
N SER A 42 -13.31 3.66 3.60
CA SER A 42 -14.54 3.16 4.22
C SER A 42 -14.27 2.14 5.35
N ASP A 43 -13.03 2.06 5.84
CA ASP A 43 -12.64 1.12 6.89
C ASP A 43 -13.44 1.30 8.18
N THR A 44 -13.95 0.20 8.72
CA THR A 44 -14.67 0.11 9.98
C THR A 44 -13.94 -0.77 10.99
N ASP A 45 -14.33 -0.70 12.27
CA ASP A 45 -13.73 -1.53 13.31
C ASP A 45 -13.98 -3.04 13.11
N GLY A 46 -15.02 -3.38 12.36
CA GLY A 46 -15.38 -4.77 12.04
C GLY A 46 -14.59 -5.38 10.88
N ASP A 47 -13.90 -4.56 10.09
CA ASP A 47 -13.11 -5.03 8.95
C ASP A 47 -11.77 -5.59 9.43
N THR A 48 -11.43 -6.80 8.98
CA THR A 48 -10.19 -7.49 9.38
C THR A 48 -9.25 -7.78 8.22
N GLU A 49 -9.74 -7.79 6.99
CA GLU A 49 -8.96 -8.06 5.79
C GLU A 49 -8.23 -6.80 5.29
N GLY A 50 -7.02 -6.97 4.77
CA GLY A 50 -6.21 -5.88 4.22
C GLY A 50 -5.81 -4.81 5.26
N LYS A 51 -5.66 -5.19 6.54
CA LYS A 51 -5.50 -4.24 7.63
C LYS A 51 -4.35 -4.59 8.56
N VAL A 52 -3.48 -3.61 8.79
CA VAL A 52 -2.48 -3.62 9.87
C VAL A 52 -3.03 -2.75 11.00
N PHE A 53 -3.33 -3.37 12.12
CA PHE A 53 -4.06 -2.72 13.20
C PHE A 53 -3.40 -2.90 14.56
N ASN A 54 -3.36 -1.82 15.34
CA ASN A 54 -2.87 -1.82 16.72
C ASN A 54 -1.45 -2.40 16.89
N CYS A 55 -0.55 -2.06 15.95
CA CYS A 55 0.82 -2.51 15.97
C CYS A 55 1.75 -1.46 16.59
N MET A 56 2.80 -1.91 17.25
CA MET A 56 3.84 -1.04 17.79
C MET A 56 5.23 -1.51 17.37
N ASN A 57 5.99 -0.59 16.78
CA ASN A 57 7.41 -0.80 16.53
C ASN A 57 8.26 -0.06 17.59
N LEU A 58 9.19 -0.78 18.19
CA LEU A 58 10.19 -0.23 19.13
C LEU A 58 11.61 -0.34 18.59
N GLY A 59 11.80 -1.13 17.53
CA GLY A 59 13.09 -1.42 16.93
C GLY A 59 13.45 -0.43 15.82
N GLU A 60 14.73 -0.32 15.54
CA GLU A 60 15.26 0.44 14.42
C GLU A 60 14.95 -0.24 13.09
N VAL A 61 14.57 0.55 12.07
CA VAL A 61 14.34 0.09 10.71
C VAL A 61 15.37 0.74 9.79
N ASN A 62 16.10 -0.08 9.04
CA ASN A 62 17.09 0.37 8.07
C ASN A 62 16.76 -0.18 6.68
N ALA A 63 16.63 0.67 5.68
CA ALA A 63 16.38 0.27 4.29
C ALA A 63 16.98 1.25 3.28
N ASP A 64 17.16 0.79 2.06
CA ASP A 64 17.60 1.66 0.97
C ASP A 64 16.46 2.49 0.41
N ILE A 65 15.29 1.89 0.24
CA ILE A 65 14.08 2.52 -0.29
C ILE A 65 12.84 2.07 0.50
N ASN A 66 11.83 2.91 0.54
CA ASN A 66 10.53 2.63 1.14
C ASN A 66 10.63 2.11 2.58
N ALA A 67 11.39 2.82 3.42
CA ALA A 67 11.50 2.52 4.83
C ALA A 67 10.30 3.08 5.61
N GLY A 68 9.59 2.23 6.31
CA GLY A 68 8.52 2.65 7.22
C GLY A 68 8.59 1.93 8.56
N GLY A 69 8.27 2.63 9.63
CA GLY A 69 8.30 2.04 10.98
C GLY A 69 7.31 0.90 11.18
N ILE A 70 6.24 0.85 10.41
CA ILE A 70 5.22 -0.20 10.42
C ILE A 70 5.19 -0.94 9.09
N THR A 71 5.21 -0.22 7.97
CA THR A 71 5.04 -0.79 6.62
C THR A 71 5.98 -0.09 5.64
N GLY A 72 6.71 -0.85 4.82
CA GLY A 72 7.59 -0.31 3.79
C GLY A 72 6.82 0.31 2.64
N ALA A 73 5.85 -0.42 2.08
CA ALA A 73 5.02 0.04 0.98
C ALA A 73 3.57 -0.42 1.13
N MET A 74 2.66 0.41 0.63
CA MET A 74 1.23 0.13 0.45
C MET A 74 0.91 0.30 -1.03
N ALA A 75 0.80 -0.80 -1.75
CA ALA A 75 0.58 -0.84 -3.20
C ALA A 75 -0.28 -2.04 -3.57
N ARG A 76 -0.79 -2.03 -4.78
CA ARG A 76 -1.45 -3.22 -5.34
C ARG A 76 -0.45 -4.35 -5.51
N GLU A 77 -0.90 -5.55 -5.28
CA GLU A 77 -0.19 -6.74 -5.69
C GLU A 77 -0.27 -6.86 -7.22
N ASN A 78 0.87 -7.00 -7.87
CA ASN A 78 0.94 -7.11 -9.32
C ASN A 78 0.91 -8.57 -9.79
N ASP A 79 1.01 -9.51 -8.85
CA ASP A 79 0.96 -10.95 -9.13
C ASP A 79 -0.35 -11.49 -8.56
N LEU A 80 -1.42 -11.43 -9.37
CA LEU A 80 -2.73 -11.93 -8.98
C LEU A 80 -2.68 -13.45 -8.88
N ASP A 81 -2.98 -14.00 -7.71
CA ASP A 81 -3.22 -15.42 -7.52
C ASP A 81 -4.65 -15.76 -8.00
N PRO A 82 -4.81 -16.42 -9.16
CA PRO A 82 -6.13 -16.70 -9.72
C PRO A 82 -7.00 -17.59 -8.83
N GLU A 83 -6.42 -18.34 -7.89
CA GLU A 83 -7.14 -19.26 -7.04
C GLU A 83 -7.80 -18.55 -5.86
N ASP A 84 -7.17 -17.50 -5.32
CA ASP A 84 -7.69 -16.75 -4.19
C ASP A 84 -8.45 -15.47 -4.62
N ASP A 85 -8.05 -14.84 -5.73
CA ASP A 85 -8.57 -13.54 -6.16
C ASP A 85 -9.81 -13.64 -7.06
N THR A 86 -10.10 -14.81 -7.63
CA THR A 86 -11.28 -15.04 -8.51
C THR A 86 -12.50 -15.56 -7.76
N LYS A 87 -12.85 -15.01 -6.63
CA LYS A 87 -14.15 -15.30 -6.01
C LYS A 87 -15.27 -14.58 -6.76
N THR A 88 -15.72 -15.18 -7.88
CA THR A 88 -16.86 -14.67 -8.62
C THR A 88 -18.16 -14.98 -7.89
N SER A 89 -18.82 -13.98 -7.39
CA SER A 89 -20.21 -14.05 -6.98
C SER A 89 -21.10 -13.76 -8.18
N GLY A 90 -21.63 -14.80 -8.77
CA GLY A 90 -22.72 -14.99 -9.68
C GLY A 90 -23.27 -13.82 -10.53
N SER A 91 -23.30 -14.08 -11.81
CA SER A 91 -24.19 -13.58 -12.88
C SER A 91 -23.46 -12.93 -14.05
N SER A 92 -23.76 -13.43 -15.18
CA SER A 92 -23.33 -13.31 -16.55
C SER A 92 -23.19 -11.89 -17.17
N SER A 93 -22.34 -11.05 -16.63
CA SER A 93 -21.64 -9.98 -17.36
C SER A 93 -20.33 -9.72 -16.66
N LEU A 94 -19.22 -9.86 -17.39
CA LEU A 94 -17.85 -9.75 -16.89
C LEU A 94 -17.46 -8.27 -16.61
N ASN A 95 -18.13 -7.64 -15.68
CA ASN A 95 -17.62 -6.45 -15.01
C ASN A 95 -17.09 -6.90 -13.63
N VAL A 96 -15.88 -7.40 -13.60
CA VAL A 96 -15.20 -7.76 -12.36
C VAL A 96 -14.52 -6.50 -11.84
N THR A 97 -15.05 -5.92 -10.78
CA THR A 97 -14.36 -4.88 -10.03
C THR A 97 -13.78 -5.52 -8.77
N TYR A 98 -12.47 -5.51 -8.64
CA TYR A 98 -11.78 -5.97 -7.45
C TYR A 98 -11.81 -4.87 -6.39
N LYS A 99 -12.36 -5.19 -5.21
CA LYS A 99 -12.28 -4.28 -4.06
C LYS A 99 -10.97 -4.54 -3.32
N THR A 100 -10.13 -3.53 -3.28
CA THR A 100 -8.84 -3.59 -2.59
C THR A 100 -8.93 -2.76 -1.32
N ARG A 101 -8.46 -3.33 -0.21
CA ARG A 101 -8.36 -2.62 1.07
C ARG A 101 -6.94 -2.76 1.60
N ILE A 102 -6.29 -1.63 1.87
CA ILE A 102 -4.98 -1.56 2.49
C ILE A 102 -5.04 -0.47 3.56
N VAL A 103 -5.11 -0.86 4.83
CA VAL A 103 -5.27 0.09 5.94
C VAL A 103 -4.19 -0.13 6.98
N VAL A 104 -3.52 0.95 7.39
CA VAL A 104 -2.69 1.00 8.60
C VAL A 104 -3.38 1.89 9.61
N ARG A 105 -3.80 1.31 10.74
CA ARG A 105 -4.63 2.00 11.72
C ARG A 105 -4.19 1.74 13.15
N ASP A 106 -4.29 2.77 13.99
CA ASP A 106 -3.99 2.72 15.42
C ASP A 106 -2.58 2.15 15.71
N CYS A 107 -1.62 2.44 14.82
CA CYS A 107 -0.26 1.96 14.92
C CYS A 107 0.67 3.02 15.50
N ILE A 108 1.70 2.58 16.20
CA ILE A 108 2.67 3.47 16.85
C ILE A 108 4.09 3.06 16.46
N ASN A 109 4.86 3.98 15.92
CA ASN A 109 6.30 3.82 15.79
C ASN A 109 7.04 4.64 16.84
N LYS A 110 7.98 4.00 17.53
CA LYS A 110 8.94 4.61 18.44
C LYS A 110 10.38 4.32 18.06
N GLY A 111 10.59 3.39 17.13
CA GLY A 111 11.91 3.07 16.61
C GLY A 111 12.39 4.09 15.58
N ALA A 112 13.70 4.28 15.50
CA ALA A 112 14.29 5.11 14.44
C ALA A 112 14.09 4.47 13.06
N VAL A 113 13.91 5.29 12.04
CA VAL A 113 13.80 4.84 10.65
C VAL A 113 14.90 5.51 9.84
N ASN A 114 15.78 4.73 9.28
CA ASN A 114 16.89 5.18 8.45
C ASN A 114 16.65 4.73 7.01
N VAL A 115 16.61 5.69 6.10
CA VAL A 115 16.44 5.44 4.67
C VAL A 115 17.61 6.05 3.90
N LYS A 116 18.13 5.34 2.90
CA LYS A 116 19.33 5.82 2.19
C LYS A 116 19.02 6.62 0.92
N LYS A 117 17.94 6.27 0.20
CA LYS A 117 17.73 6.82 -1.14
C LYS A 117 16.37 7.52 -1.29
N LYS A 118 15.29 6.85 -0.89
CA LYS A 118 13.95 7.36 -1.19
C LYS A 118 12.87 6.72 -0.31
N GLY A 119 11.87 7.52 0.07
CA GLY A 119 10.64 7.05 0.69
C GLY A 119 10.84 6.62 2.15
N GLY A 120 11.21 7.55 3.03
CA GLY A 120 11.27 7.35 4.47
C GLY A 120 10.03 7.86 5.18
N GLY A 121 9.30 6.99 5.88
CA GLY A 121 8.15 7.40 6.67
C GLY A 121 8.14 6.80 8.07
N GLY A 122 7.67 7.57 9.03
CA GLY A 122 7.59 7.08 10.42
C GLY A 122 6.62 5.91 10.58
N ILE A 123 5.62 5.83 9.73
CA ILE A 123 4.66 4.72 9.69
C ILE A 123 4.79 3.96 8.37
N VAL A 124 4.75 4.65 7.23
CA VAL A 124 4.76 4.04 5.89
C VAL A 124 5.82 4.69 5.02
N GLY A 125 6.65 3.92 4.34
CA GLY A 125 7.65 4.44 3.40
C GLY A 125 7.01 5.04 2.15
N SER A 126 6.17 4.28 1.47
CA SER A 126 5.45 4.69 0.24
C SER A 126 4.01 4.19 0.24
N MET A 127 3.08 5.03 -0.19
CA MET A 127 1.65 4.70 -0.34
C MET A 127 1.20 5.04 -1.75
N ASP A 128 0.96 4.06 -2.58
CA ASP A 128 0.31 4.25 -3.89
C ASP A 128 -1.21 4.21 -3.75
N MET A 129 -1.74 3.46 -2.77
CA MET A 129 -3.15 3.37 -2.43
C MET A 129 -3.32 3.07 -0.93
N GLY A 130 -4.55 2.98 -0.46
CA GLY A 130 -4.85 2.62 0.91
C GLY A 130 -5.07 3.82 1.83
N SER A 131 -5.07 3.60 3.14
CA SER A 131 -5.28 4.65 4.14
C SER A 131 -4.41 4.46 5.37
N VAL A 132 -3.82 5.55 5.87
CA VAL A 132 -3.20 5.59 7.21
C VAL A 132 -4.10 6.39 8.14
N LEU A 133 -4.58 5.73 9.18
CA LEU A 133 -5.58 6.28 10.12
C LEU A 133 -5.05 6.22 11.55
N GLN A 134 -5.24 7.30 12.31
CA GLN A 134 -5.02 7.33 13.76
C GLN A 134 -3.68 6.73 14.21
N SER A 135 -2.62 6.93 13.41
CA SER A 135 -1.31 6.34 13.66
C SER A 135 -0.29 7.40 14.11
N TYR A 136 0.63 7.02 14.95
CA TYR A 136 1.52 7.96 15.64
C TYR A 136 2.99 7.58 15.47
N ASN A 137 3.82 8.56 15.11
CA ASN A 137 5.25 8.38 15.06
C ASN A 137 5.98 9.23 16.07
N PHE A 138 6.83 8.61 16.88
CA PHE A 138 7.74 9.22 17.83
C PHE A 138 9.21 8.88 17.53
N GLY A 139 9.47 8.01 16.57
CA GLY A 139 10.81 7.64 16.14
C GLY A 139 11.39 8.68 15.18
N ASN A 140 12.67 8.97 15.33
CA ASN A 140 13.37 9.86 14.41
C ASN A 140 13.52 9.21 13.03
N LEU A 141 13.51 10.05 12.00
CA LEU A 141 13.85 9.63 10.64
C LEU A 141 15.13 10.35 10.23
N GLU A 142 16.15 9.57 9.93
CA GLU A 142 17.46 10.08 9.57
C GLU A 142 17.86 9.57 8.18
N SER A 143 18.28 10.50 7.35
CA SER A 143 18.88 10.23 6.05
C SER A 143 19.74 11.41 5.66
N ASP A 144 20.88 11.12 5.05
CA ASP A 144 21.76 12.15 4.49
C ASP A 144 21.33 12.52 3.06
N ASP A 145 20.88 11.54 2.25
CA ASP A 145 20.67 11.70 0.82
C ASP A 145 19.27 11.24 0.35
N ALA A 146 18.32 10.92 1.25
CA ALA A 146 17.03 10.41 0.81
C ALA A 146 16.05 11.51 0.46
N ASP A 147 15.38 11.30 -0.66
CA ASP A 147 14.20 12.06 -1.06
C ASP A 147 12.93 11.51 -0.40
N TYR A 148 11.95 12.38 -0.20
CA TYR A 148 10.63 12.06 0.34
C TYR A 148 10.68 11.45 1.75
N VAL A 149 11.04 12.27 2.70
CA VAL A 149 11.05 11.92 4.12
C VAL A 149 9.88 12.58 4.83
N GLY A 150 9.04 11.77 5.49
CA GLY A 150 7.87 12.27 6.18
C GLY A 150 7.63 11.64 7.54
N GLY A 151 7.11 12.44 8.47
CA GLY A 151 6.86 11.99 9.84
C GLY A 151 5.90 10.81 9.93
N ILE A 152 4.97 10.67 8.99
CA ILE A 152 4.04 9.54 8.86
C ILE A 152 4.35 8.75 7.59
N ALA A 153 4.36 9.38 6.42
CA ALA A 153 4.62 8.73 5.15
C ALA A 153 5.72 9.44 4.36
N GLY A 154 6.62 8.70 3.72
CA GLY A 154 7.61 9.28 2.83
C GLY A 154 6.94 9.86 1.59
N GLN A 155 6.28 9.01 0.83
CA GLN A 155 5.41 9.38 -0.30
C GLN A 155 4.00 8.88 -0.07
N SER A 156 2.99 9.69 -0.39
CA SER A 156 1.59 9.28 -0.32
C SER A 156 0.82 9.80 -1.52
N LYS A 157 0.26 8.90 -2.30
CA LYS A 157 -0.76 9.19 -3.32
C LYS A 157 -2.18 8.97 -2.78
N SER A 158 -2.34 8.72 -1.48
CA SER A 158 -3.58 8.34 -0.86
C SER A 158 -3.82 9.07 0.46
N ILE A 159 -4.64 8.52 1.35
CA ILE A 159 -5.26 9.23 2.45
C ILE A 159 -4.50 9.03 3.76
N ILE A 160 -4.16 10.12 4.44
CA ILE A 160 -3.65 10.14 5.82
C ILE A 160 -4.62 10.94 6.68
N ARG A 161 -5.22 10.31 7.70
CA ARG A 161 -6.19 10.96 8.58
C ARG A 161 -5.86 10.78 10.05
N ARG A 162 -6.04 11.86 10.84
CA ARG A 162 -5.95 11.89 12.31
C ARG A 162 -4.66 11.26 12.86
N SER A 163 -3.59 11.37 12.11
CA SER A 163 -2.28 10.83 12.46
C SER A 163 -1.37 11.94 13.00
N ALA A 164 -0.38 11.60 13.80
CA ALA A 164 0.54 12.60 14.33
C ALA A 164 1.97 12.11 14.35
N ALA A 165 2.91 13.02 14.07
CA ALA A 165 4.32 12.80 14.20
C ALA A 165 4.93 13.79 15.20
N LYS A 166 5.81 13.29 16.08
CA LYS A 166 6.62 14.11 16.97
C LYS A 166 8.04 13.54 16.97
N CYS A 167 8.83 13.96 15.99
CA CYS A 167 10.14 13.38 15.72
C CYS A 167 11.06 14.39 15.04
N ARG A 168 12.34 14.06 14.96
CA ARG A 168 13.30 14.76 14.09
C ARG A 168 13.24 14.11 12.71
N LEU A 169 13.33 14.96 11.69
CA LEU A 169 13.39 14.54 10.29
C LEU A 169 14.64 15.10 9.65
N SER A 170 15.38 14.29 8.93
CA SER A 170 16.49 14.67 8.08
C SER A 170 16.38 13.94 6.74
N GLY A 171 16.64 14.66 5.65
CA GLY A 171 16.59 14.16 4.28
C GLY A 171 17.09 15.23 3.31
N ASP A 172 17.27 14.88 2.05
CA ASP A 172 17.74 15.80 1.02
C ASP A 172 16.59 16.66 0.47
N ASN A 173 15.66 16.06 -0.27
CA ASN A 173 14.54 16.77 -0.86
C ASN A 173 13.19 16.26 -0.35
N TYR A 174 12.18 17.12 -0.37
CA TYR A 174 10.80 16.78 0.00
C TYR A 174 10.66 16.24 1.42
N VAL A 175 11.16 17.00 2.39
CA VAL A 175 11.03 16.66 3.81
C VAL A 175 9.80 17.34 4.39
N GLY A 176 8.86 16.56 4.93
CA GLY A 176 7.61 17.07 5.45
C GLY A 176 7.22 16.49 6.81
N GLY A 177 6.65 17.33 7.70
CA GLY A 177 6.28 16.93 9.05
C GLY A 177 5.30 15.74 9.11
N ILE A 178 4.41 15.59 8.13
CA ILE A 178 3.50 14.45 7.99
C ILE A 178 3.90 13.58 6.79
N ALA A 179 4.04 14.15 5.61
CA ALA A 179 4.45 13.43 4.42
C ALA A 179 5.49 14.24 3.65
N GLY A 180 6.49 13.58 3.08
CA GLY A 180 7.44 14.19 2.17
C GLY A 180 6.76 14.61 0.87
N SER A 181 5.87 13.78 0.35
CA SER A 181 4.90 14.12 -0.70
C SER A 181 3.53 13.57 -0.30
N GLY A 182 2.47 14.36 -0.42
CA GLY A 182 1.14 13.96 0.05
C GLY A 182 0.02 14.38 -0.89
N PHE A 183 -1.06 13.59 -0.94
CA PHE A 183 -2.26 13.86 -1.71
C PHE A 183 -3.39 14.39 -0.81
N THR A 184 -3.91 13.57 0.10
CA THR A 184 -4.98 13.97 1.01
C THR A 184 -4.57 13.76 2.46
N ILE A 185 -4.33 14.84 3.19
CA ILE A 185 -3.95 14.82 4.61
C ILE A 185 -4.98 15.62 5.39
N THR A 186 -5.69 14.96 6.33
CA THR A 186 -6.75 15.59 7.11
C THR A 186 -6.65 15.29 8.60
N GLY A 187 -6.84 16.31 9.44
CA GLY A 187 -6.82 16.18 10.89
C GLY A 187 -5.50 15.67 11.48
N SER A 188 -4.41 15.73 10.71
CA SER A 188 -3.09 15.26 11.10
C SER A 188 -2.19 16.42 11.54
N ARG A 189 -1.19 16.14 12.39
CA ARG A 189 -0.28 17.16 12.96
C ARG A 189 1.15 16.64 13.15
N SER A 190 2.10 17.51 13.08
CA SER A 190 3.51 17.27 13.35
C SER A 190 4.06 18.27 14.38
#